data_8ff41aae50a7879e8da52341dfd58cb6
#
_entry.id   8ff41aae50a7879e8da52341dfd58cb6
#
_cell.length_a   1.000
_cell.length_b   1.000
_cell.length_c   1.000
_cell.angle_alpha   90.00
_cell.angle_beta   90.00
_cell.angle_gamma   90.00
#
_symmetry.space_group_name_H-M   'P 1'
#
loop_
_entity.id
_entity.type
_entity.pdbx_description
1 polymer ?
#
loop_
_entity_poly.entity_id
_entity_poly.type
_entity_poly.pdbx_seq_one_letter_code
_entity_poly.pdbx_strand_id
1 'polypeptide(L)'
;MICVAVTYVVLPNREDEAIELFTKLTEASLQEPGCRMYQVHRSRQEPRRFFLYEQYDDEKALEAHRASPQFEQYVQRGLFRIIESRTPDTWIPLQLPGRRR
;
A
#
# COMPACT_ATOMS: atom_id res chain seq x y z
N MET A 1 4.35 -15.04 6.19
CA MET A 1 3.70 -13.75 5.89
C MET A 1 4.72 -12.64 5.72
N ILE A 2 4.51 -11.78 4.77
CA ILE A 2 5.34 -10.59 4.56
C ILE A 2 4.43 -9.37 4.62
N CYS A 3 4.87 -8.34 5.33
CA CYS A 3 4.13 -7.09 5.45
C CYS A 3 4.88 -5.98 4.74
N VAL A 4 4.15 -5.06 4.16
CA VAL A 4 4.72 -3.89 3.47
C VAL A 4 4.11 -2.64 4.09
N ALA A 5 4.97 -1.70 4.44
CA ALA A 5 4.55 -0.40 4.96
C ALA A 5 5.11 0.68 4.04
N VAL A 6 4.23 1.48 3.46
CA VAL A 6 4.65 2.49 2.47
C VAL A 6 4.14 3.85 2.90
N THR A 7 5.03 4.82 3.00
CA THR A 7 4.65 6.21 3.22
C THR A 7 4.74 6.96 1.89
N TYR A 8 3.65 7.66 1.56
CA TYR A 8 3.57 8.52 0.38
C TYR A 8 3.41 9.96 0.82
N VAL A 9 4.08 10.87 0.14
CA VAL A 9 3.77 12.30 0.22
C VAL A 9 3.32 12.73 -1.17
N VAL A 10 2.10 13.21 -1.27
CA VAL A 10 1.48 13.60 -2.53
C VAL A 10 1.77 15.07 -2.83
N LEU A 11 1.89 15.41 -4.10
CA LEU A 11 2.08 16.80 -4.51
C LEU A 11 0.87 17.66 -4.08
N PRO A 12 1.08 18.95 -3.83
CA PRO A 12 -0.04 19.84 -3.46
C PRO A 12 -1.15 19.80 -4.49
N ASN A 13 -2.38 19.77 -4.01
CA ASN A 13 -3.60 19.79 -4.84
C ASN A 13 -3.82 18.53 -5.67
N ARG A 14 -3.10 17.45 -5.38
CA ARG A 14 -3.31 16.17 -6.05
C ARG A 14 -3.87 15.12 -5.08
N GLU A 15 -4.34 15.56 -3.92
CA GLU A 15 -4.82 14.64 -2.87
C GLU A 15 -6.03 13.83 -3.31
N ASP A 16 -7.01 14.48 -3.96
CA ASP A 16 -8.22 13.78 -4.40
C ASP A 16 -7.90 12.76 -5.49
N GLU A 17 -7.01 13.08 -6.39
CA GLU A 17 -6.56 12.15 -7.42
C GLU A 17 -5.88 10.95 -6.80
N ALA A 18 -5.04 11.18 -5.77
CA ALA A 18 -4.37 10.11 -5.06
C ALA A 18 -5.37 9.18 -4.38
N ILE A 19 -6.39 9.74 -3.73
CA ILE A 19 -7.43 8.96 -3.07
C ILE A 19 -8.18 8.09 -4.07
N GLU A 20 -8.46 8.61 -5.25
CA GLU A 20 -9.12 7.84 -6.30
C GLU A 20 -8.24 6.66 -6.75
N LEU A 21 -6.95 6.91 -6.96
CA LEU A 21 -6.00 5.86 -7.33
C LEU A 21 -5.86 4.81 -6.22
N PHE A 22 -5.74 5.25 -4.97
CA PHE A 22 -5.68 4.34 -3.83
C PHE A 22 -6.94 3.50 -3.71
N THR A 23 -8.10 4.06 -4.02
CA THR A 23 -9.36 3.32 -3.97
C THR A 23 -9.35 2.17 -4.97
N LYS A 24 -9.00 2.47 -6.21
CA LYS A 24 -8.94 1.45 -7.27
C LYS A 24 -7.89 0.40 -6.98
N LEU A 25 -6.73 0.83 -6.50
CA LEU A 25 -5.64 -0.07 -6.16
C LEU A 25 -6.03 -1.00 -5.01
N THR A 26 -6.71 -0.49 -4.00
CA THR A 26 -7.18 -1.30 -2.88
C THR A 26 -8.17 -2.35 -3.33
N GLU A 27 -9.16 -1.96 -4.13
CA GLU A 27 -10.15 -2.88 -4.64
C GLU A 27 -9.51 -4.03 -5.42
N ALA A 28 -8.58 -3.69 -6.31
CA ALA A 28 -7.90 -4.70 -7.13
C ALA A 28 -6.97 -5.59 -6.29
N SER A 29 -6.22 -5.00 -5.37
CA SER A 29 -5.26 -5.74 -4.55
C SER A 29 -5.94 -6.75 -3.63
N LEU A 30 -7.08 -6.40 -3.07
CA LEU A 30 -7.82 -7.31 -2.20
C LEU A 30 -8.39 -8.52 -2.94
N GLN A 31 -8.44 -8.49 -4.27
CA GLN A 31 -8.85 -9.64 -5.08
C GLN A 31 -7.69 -10.61 -5.34
N GLU A 32 -6.46 -10.21 -5.06
CA GLU A 32 -5.29 -11.07 -5.26
C GLU A 32 -5.30 -12.20 -4.23
N PRO A 33 -5.10 -13.46 -4.65
CA PRO A 33 -5.27 -14.60 -3.74
C PRO A 33 -4.36 -14.57 -2.50
N GLY A 34 -3.17 -14.01 -2.63
CA GLY A 34 -2.21 -13.97 -1.52
C GLY A 34 -2.23 -12.68 -0.72
N CYS A 35 -3.08 -11.73 -1.06
CA CYS A 35 -3.16 -10.46 -0.35
C CYS A 35 -4.13 -10.61 0.83
N ARG A 36 -3.62 -10.45 2.05
CA ARG A 36 -4.40 -10.61 3.28
C ARG A 36 -4.95 -9.31 3.81
N MET A 37 -4.24 -8.21 3.57
CA MET A 37 -4.66 -6.89 4.05
C MET A 37 -4.10 -5.83 3.11
N TYR A 38 -4.88 -4.80 2.90
CA TYR A 38 -4.48 -3.66 2.08
C TYR A 38 -5.25 -2.45 2.60
N GLN A 39 -4.59 -1.62 3.44
CA GLN A 39 -5.27 -0.53 4.12
C GLN A 39 -4.52 0.78 3.93
N VAL A 40 -5.20 1.75 3.32
CA VAL A 40 -4.66 3.09 3.15
C VAL A 40 -5.11 3.97 4.31
N HIS A 41 -4.18 4.77 4.81
CA HIS A 41 -4.43 5.72 5.90
C HIS A 41 -4.01 7.10 5.44
N ARG A 42 -4.64 8.12 5.99
CA ARG A 42 -4.24 9.50 5.75
C ARG A 42 -3.81 10.12 7.08
N SER A 43 -2.71 10.87 7.07
CA SER A 43 -2.23 11.55 8.28
C SER A 43 -3.29 12.52 8.80
N ARG A 44 -3.44 12.56 10.13
CA ARG A 44 -4.38 13.50 10.75
C ARG A 44 -3.88 14.94 10.69
N GLN A 45 -2.57 15.13 10.58
CA GLN A 45 -1.96 16.45 10.61
C GLN A 45 -1.53 16.95 9.23
N GLU A 46 -1.14 16.02 8.34
CA GLU A 46 -0.64 16.40 7.02
C GLU A 46 -1.50 15.76 5.92
N PRO A 47 -2.40 16.54 5.29
CA PRO A 47 -3.35 15.98 4.30
C PRO A 47 -2.70 15.31 3.10
N ARG A 48 -1.44 15.64 2.79
CA ARG A 48 -0.74 15.07 1.65
C ARG A 48 0.02 13.80 1.98
N ARG A 49 0.04 13.40 3.25
CA ARG A 49 0.77 12.20 3.68
C ARG A 49 -0.18 11.04 3.86
N PHE A 50 0.14 9.94 3.19
CA PHE A 50 -0.62 8.70 3.24
C PHE A 50 0.28 7.56 3.69
N PHE A 51 -0.28 6.62 4.42
CA PHE A 51 0.40 5.43 4.89
C PHE A 51 -0.38 4.21 4.44
N LEU A 52 0.28 3.32 3.71
CA LEU A 52 -0.34 2.10 3.21
C LEU A 52 0.29 0.92 3.92
N TYR A 53 -0.57 0.07 4.49
CA TYR A 53 -0.12 -1.16 5.14
C TYR A 53 -0.71 -2.35 4.40
N GLU A 54 0.15 -3.31 4.04
CA GLU A 54 -0.21 -4.47 3.24
C GLU A 54 0.31 -5.74 3.87
N GLN A 55 -0.43 -6.84 3.71
CA GLN A 55 0.02 -8.15 4.14
C GLN A 55 -0.14 -9.16 3.01
N TYR A 56 0.90 -9.97 2.79
CA TYR A 56 0.90 -11.02 1.78
C TYR A 56 1.29 -12.35 2.42
N ASP A 57 0.74 -13.45 1.89
CA ASP A 57 1.01 -14.79 2.42
C ASP A 57 2.50 -15.11 2.45
N ASP A 58 3.21 -14.75 1.38
CA ASP A 58 4.62 -15.05 1.21
C ASP A 58 5.24 -14.11 0.17
N GLU A 59 6.54 -14.31 -0.06
CA GLU A 59 7.30 -13.52 -1.03
C GLU A 59 6.72 -13.63 -2.43
N LYS A 60 6.26 -14.82 -2.80
CA LYS A 60 5.70 -15.05 -4.13
C LYS A 60 4.43 -14.23 -4.36
N ALA A 61 3.58 -14.12 -3.34
CA ALA A 61 2.37 -13.31 -3.43
C ALA A 61 2.73 -11.83 -3.57
N LEU A 62 3.74 -11.36 -2.85
CA LEU A 62 4.20 -9.98 -2.97
C LEU A 62 4.76 -9.70 -4.36
N GLU A 63 5.56 -10.62 -4.89
CA GLU A 63 6.10 -10.46 -6.25
C GLU A 63 4.99 -10.44 -7.28
N ALA A 64 3.98 -11.28 -7.12
CA ALA A 64 2.82 -11.29 -8.01
C ALA A 64 2.07 -9.96 -7.98
N HIS A 65 1.93 -9.37 -6.79
CA HIS A 65 1.32 -8.06 -6.63
C HIS A 65 2.10 -6.99 -7.40
N ARG A 66 3.42 -6.98 -7.23
CA ARG A 66 4.27 -5.98 -7.89
C ARG A 66 4.33 -6.14 -9.40
N ALA A 67 4.07 -7.35 -9.90
CA ALA A 67 4.05 -7.63 -11.34
C ALA A 67 2.65 -7.50 -11.94
N SER A 68 1.65 -7.14 -11.15
CA SER A 68 0.26 -7.12 -11.60
C SER A 68 -0.03 -5.91 -12.49
N PRO A 69 -1.04 -6.04 -13.39
CA PRO A 69 -1.47 -4.91 -14.21
C PRO A 69 -1.94 -3.71 -13.38
N GLN A 70 -2.58 -3.96 -12.23
CA GLN A 70 -3.06 -2.88 -11.38
C GLN A 70 -1.91 -2.13 -10.72
N PHE A 71 -0.81 -2.81 -10.38
CA PHE A 71 0.37 -2.13 -9.84
C PHE A 71 0.96 -1.21 -10.90
N GLU A 72 1.11 -1.69 -12.13
CA GLU A 72 1.61 -0.86 -13.22
C GLU A 72 0.68 0.34 -13.45
N GLN A 73 -0.60 0.09 -13.56
CA GLN A 73 -1.57 1.14 -13.93
C GLN A 73 -1.74 2.20 -12.84
N TYR A 74 -1.93 1.78 -11.59
CA TYR A 74 -2.29 2.70 -10.51
C TYR A 74 -1.10 3.20 -9.71
N VAL A 75 -0.02 2.43 -9.62
CA VAL A 75 1.19 2.86 -8.91
C VAL A 75 2.18 3.50 -9.87
N GLN A 76 2.70 2.73 -10.83
CA GLN A 76 3.78 3.21 -11.69
C GLN A 76 3.32 4.30 -12.65
N ARG A 77 2.15 4.14 -13.26
CA ARG A 77 1.62 5.10 -14.22
C ARG A 77 0.63 6.08 -13.60
N GLY A 78 0.29 5.89 -12.34
CA GLY A 78 -0.64 6.73 -11.62
C GLY A 78 0.05 7.50 -10.50
N LEU A 79 0.18 6.87 -9.32
CA LEU A 79 0.72 7.53 -8.13
C LEU A 79 2.10 8.14 -8.34
N PHE A 80 2.99 7.45 -9.06
CA PHE A 80 4.36 7.95 -9.28
C PHE A 80 4.38 9.31 -9.98
N ARG A 81 3.33 9.68 -10.68
CA ARG A 81 3.26 10.96 -11.38
C ARG A 81 2.80 12.11 -10.50
N ILE A 82 2.23 11.80 -9.35
CA ILE A 82 1.62 12.82 -8.50
C ILE A 82 2.15 12.81 -7.08
N ILE A 83 3.28 12.16 -6.84
CA ILE A 83 3.88 12.12 -5.51
C ILE A 83 5.19 12.89 -5.46
N GLU A 84 5.46 13.40 -4.27
CA GLU A 84 6.73 14.04 -3.94
C GLU A 84 7.73 12.98 -3.46
N SER A 85 7.25 11.99 -2.72
CA SER A 85 8.12 10.92 -2.21
C SER A 85 7.32 9.65 -1.95
N ARG A 86 8.03 8.53 -1.93
CA ARG A 86 7.49 7.23 -1.58
C ARG A 86 8.58 6.44 -0.87
N THR A 87 8.27 5.95 0.32
CA THR A 87 9.22 5.21 1.15
C THR A 87 8.63 3.86 1.52
N PRO A 88 8.95 2.78 0.76
CA PRO A 88 8.48 1.44 1.08
C PRO A 88 9.43 0.72 2.01
N ASP A 89 8.87 -0.08 2.91
CA ASP A 89 9.62 -0.97 3.80
C ASP A 89 8.91 -2.30 3.88
N THR A 90 9.69 -3.38 3.99
CA THR A 90 9.13 -4.72 4.17
C THR A 90 9.43 -5.20 5.58
N TRP A 91 8.49 -5.97 6.14
CA TRP A 91 8.52 -6.40 7.53
C TRP A 91 8.10 -7.85 7.62
N ILE A 92 8.62 -8.56 8.61
CA ILE A 92 8.23 -9.93 8.90
C ILE A 92 7.64 -9.95 10.31
N PRO A 93 6.40 -10.43 10.49
CA PRO A 93 5.83 -10.48 11.84
C PRO A 93 6.58 -11.49 12.71
N LEU A 94 6.80 -11.11 13.97
CA LEU A 94 7.44 -12.01 14.91
C LEU A 94 6.39 -12.90 15.57
N GLN A 95 6.78 -14.16 15.81
CA GLN A 95 5.94 -15.13 16.51
C GLN A 95 6.22 -15.00 18.00
N LEU A 96 5.58 -14.03 18.63
CA LEU A 96 5.75 -13.79 20.07
C LEU A 96 4.58 -14.38 20.86
N PRO A 97 4.80 -14.73 22.14
CA PRO A 97 3.71 -15.19 22.98
C PRO A 97 2.59 -14.16 23.01
N GLY A 98 1.37 -14.64 22.76
CA GLY A 98 0.22 -13.76 22.71
C GLY A 98 -0.18 -13.26 24.08
N ARG A 99 -0.94 -12.16 24.08
CA ARG A 99 -1.49 -11.63 25.29
C ARG A 99 -2.82 -12.29 25.60
N ARG A 100 -3.07 -12.59 26.86
CA ARG A 100 -4.35 -13.16 27.26
C ARG A 100 -5.43 -12.09 27.29
N ARG A 101 -6.64 -12.52 26.98
CA ARG A 101 -7.82 -11.66 27.02
C ARG A 101 -8.72 -12.05 28.16
#